data_8368481ba961439588de8923cffbfda2
#
_entry.id   8368481ba961439588de8923cffbfda2
#
_cell.length_a   1.000
_cell.length_b   1.000
_cell.length_c   1.000
_cell.angle_alpha   90.00
_cell.angle_beta   90.00
_cell.angle_gamma   90.00
#
_symmetry.space_group_name_H-M   'P 1'
#
loop_
_entity.id
_entity.type
_entity.pdbx_description
1 polymer ?
#
loop_
_entity_poly.entity_id
_entity_poly.type
_entity_poly.pdbx_seq_one_letter_code
_entity_poly.pdbx_strand_id
1 'polypeptide(L)'
;YQQALVSKTIKPEMDGQAVRIPGFIVPLEFDGQQVITQFFLVPYFGACLHMPPPPPNQIIFVRYPKGFELEALYYPVWLTGILETSLTENDMATAAYSMDMHSHEMYSEENAY
;
A
#
# COMPACT_ATOMS: atom_id res chain seq x y z
N TYR A 1 8.38 -10.32 -19.41
CA TYR A 1 7.18 -9.54 -19.07
C TYR A 1 6.31 -10.26 -18.05
N GLN A 2 5.97 -11.54 -18.30
CA GLN A 2 5.16 -12.30 -17.35
C GLN A 2 5.87 -12.50 -16.01
N GLN A 3 7.18 -12.67 -16.03
CA GLN A 3 7.95 -12.76 -14.78
C GLN A 3 7.88 -11.48 -13.97
N ALA A 4 7.89 -10.33 -14.65
CA ALA A 4 7.76 -9.04 -13.96
C ALA A 4 6.39 -8.89 -13.29
N LEU A 5 5.31 -9.42 -13.90
CA LEU A 5 3.96 -9.31 -13.36
C LEU A 5 3.74 -10.15 -12.10
N VAL A 6 4.55 -11.18 -11.89
CA VAL A 6 4.41 -12.08 -10.74
C VAL A 6 5.62 -12.04 -9.81
N SER A 7 6.51 -11.05 -9.98
CA SER A 7 7.73 -10.98 -9.21
C SER A 7 7.45 -10.78 -7.72
N LYS A 8 8.03 -11.64 -6.90
CA LYS A 8 8.03 -11.56 -5.45
C LYS A 8 9.40 -11.17 -4.91
N THR A 9 10.29 -10.72 -5.80
CA THR A 9 11.65 -10.34 -5.41
C THR A 9 11.60 -9.13 -4.50
N ILE A 10 12.23 -9.25 -3.34
CA ILE A 10 12.29 -8.19 -2.34
C ILE A 10 13.74 -7.75 -2.17
N LYS A 11 13.89 -6.59 -1.53
CA LYS A 11 15.20 -6.09 -1.09
C LYS A 11 15.30 -6.35 0.41
N PRO A 12 16.07 -7.34 0.85
CA PRO A 12 16.15 -7.67 2.28
C PRO A 12 16.60 -6.50 3.16
N GLU A 13 17.39 -5.60 2.62
CA GLU A 13 17.83 -4.40 3.35
C GLU A 13 16.70 -3.44 3.70
N MET A 14 15.53 -3.60 3.07
CA MET A 14 14.36 -2.78 3.36
C MET A 14 13.60 -3.26 4.59
N ASP A 15 13.84 -4.48 5.03
CA ASP A 15 13.18 -5.02 6.21
C ASP A 15 13.52 -4.23 7.45
N GLY A 16 12.51 -3.76 8.17
CA GLY A 16 12.68 -2.97 9.38
C GLY A 16 13.01 -1.50 9.15
N GLN A 17 13.02 -1.02 7.91
CA GLN A 17 13.36 0.36 7.61
C GLN A 17 12.16 1.29 7.77
N ALA A 18 12.42 2.47 8.32
CA ALA A 18 11.46 3.56 8.31
C ALA A 18 11.46 4.19 6.91
N VAL A 19 10.29 4.24 6.30
CA VAL A 19 10.15 4.73 4.92
C VAL A 19 9.00 5.72 4.81
N ARG A 20 9.06 6.55 3.77
CA ARG A 20 7.98 7.44 3.35
C ARG A 20 7.73 7.17 1.87
N ILE A 21 6.55 6.66 1.55
CA ILE A 21 6.23 6.15 0.22
C ILE A 21 4.90 6.73 -0.26
N PRO A 22 4.82 7.22 -1.50
CA PRO A 22 3.55 7.66 -2.06
C PRO A 22 2.84 6.51 -2.77
N GLY A 23 1.53 6.60 -2.87
CA GLY A 23 0.76 5.64 -3.64
C GLY A 23 -0.74 5.84 -3.47
N PHE A 24 -1.49 4.90 -4.01
CA PHE A 24 -2.94 4.89 -3.96
C PHE A 24 -3.42 3.78 -3.04
N ILE A 25 -4.53 4.03 -2.36
CA ILE A 25 -5.08 3.10 -1.37
C ILE A 25 -6.15 2.24 -1.99
N VAL A 26 -6.03 0.92 -1.79
CA VAL A 26 -7.07 -0.06 -2.09
C VAL A 26 -7.54 -0.64 -0.75
N PRO A 27 -8.70 -0.20 -0.22
CA PRO A 27 -9.15 -0.66 1.09
C PRO A 27 -9.47 -2.15 1.09
N LEU A 28 -9.08 -2.84 2.16
CA LEU A 28 -9.38 -4.25 2.37
C LEU A 28 -10.30 -4.48 3.54
N GLU A 29 -10.21 -3.63 4.57
CA GLU A 29 -11.01 -3.78 5.76
C GLU A 29 -11.46 -2.42 6.28
N PHE A 30 -12.74 -2.32 6.56
CA PHE A 30 -13.37 -1.16 7.16
C PHE A 30 -13.91 -1.55 8.53
N ASP A 31 -13.91 -0.64 9.47
CA ASP A 31 -14.73 -0.84 10.66
C ASP A 31 -16.19 -0.47 10.35
N GLY A 32 -17.07 -0.57 11.34
CA GLY A 32 -18.49 -0.28 11.17
C GLY A 32 -18.83 1.18 10.82
N GLN A 33 -17.83 2.06 10.73
CA GLN A 33 -18.03 3.48 10.46
C GLN A 33 -17.25 3.96 9.22
N GLN A 34 -16.88 3.04 8.35
CA GLN A 34 -16.11 3.32 7.12
C GLN A 34 -14.68 3.79 7.42
N VAL A 35 -14.15 3.45 8.56
CA VAL A 35 -12.76 3.73 8.90
C VAL A 35 -11.89 2.61 8.34
N ILE A 36 -10.87 2.99 7.57
CA ILE A 36 -9.98 2.03 6.91
C ILE A 36 -8.88 1.63 7.87
N THR A 37 -8.74 0.33 8.13
CA THR A 37 -7.73 -0.21 9.05
C THR A 37 -6.71 -1.10 8.36
N GLN A 38 -7.06 -1.68 7.22
CA GLN A 38 -6.16 -2.48 6.40
C GLN A 38 -6.39 -2.18 4.94
N PHE A 39 -5.30 -2.06 4.19
CA PHE A 39 -5.38 -1.73 2.78
C PHE A 39 -4.10 -2.12 2.05
N PHE A 40 -4.17 -2.17 0.72
CA PHE A 40 -2.99 -2.21 -0.11
C PHE A 40 -2.60 -0.80 -0.54
N LEU A 41 -1.30 -0.52 -0.53
CA LEU A 41 -0.74 0.65 -1.20
C LEU A 41 -0.22 0.21 -2.56
N VAL A 42 -0.71 0.84 -3.62
CA VAL A 42 -0.40 0.46 -5.00
C VAL A 42 0.15 1.65 -5.78
N PRO A 43 0.92 1.41 -6.86
CA PRO A 43 1.64 2.50 -7.54
C PRO A 43 0.79 3.34 -8.50
N TYR A 44 -0.41 2.90 -8.85
CA TYR A 44 -1.27 3.66 -9.76
C TYR A 44 -2.74 3.46 -9.42
N PHE A 45 -3.56 4.46 -9.77
CA PHE A 45 -4.99 4.42 -9.50
C PHE A 45 -5.67 3.32 -10.30
N GLY A 46 -6.59 2.61 -9.64
CA GLY A 46 -7.36 1.53 -10.27
C GLY A 46 -6.66 0.17 -10.24
N ALA A 47 -5.41 0.10 -9.81
CA ALA A 47 -4.73 -1.17 -9.65
C ALA A 47 -5.52 -2.08 -8.70
N CYS A 48 -5.61 -3.36 -9.05
CA CYS A 48 -6.36 -4.39 -8.31
C CYS A 48 -7.89 -4.22 -8.35
N LEU A 49 -8.40 -3.13 -8.89
CA LEU A 49 -9.86 -2.90 -8.98
C LEU A 49 -10.35 -2.93 -10.43
N HIS A 50 -9.77 -2.09 -11.29
CA HIS A 50 -10.17 -1.95 -12.70
C HIS A 50 -9.09 -2.39 -13.66
N MET A 51 -7.88 -2.58 -13.16
CA MET A 51 -6.71 -2.97 -13.91
C MET A 51 -6.08 -4.19 -13.26
N PRO A 52 -5.29 -4.99 -14.01
CA PRO A 52 -4.58 -6.11 -13.40
C PRO A 52 -3.72 -5.64 -12.23
N PRO A 53 -3.55 -6.49 -11.19
CA PRO A 53 -2.68 -6.11 -10.08
C PRO A 53 -1.23 -5.95 -10.55
N PRO A 54 -0.49 -5.02 -9.96
CA PRO A 54 0.95 -4.94 -10.21
C PRO A 54 1.67 -6.17 -9.65
N PRO A 55 2.95 -6.39 -9.99
CA PRO A 55 3.70 -7.49 -9.40
C PRO A 55 3.76 -7.36 -7.88
N PRO A 56 3.84 -8.48 -7.13
CA PRO A 56 3.81 -8.44 -5.67
C PRO A 56 4.84 -7.53 -5.02
N ASN A 57 6.01 -7.37 -5.63
CA ASN A 57 7.05 -6.50 -5.07
C ASN A 57 6.77 -4.99 -5.27
N GLN A 58 5.63 -4.64 -5.85
CA GLN A 58 5.16 -3.25 -5.98
C GLN A 58 3.89 -3.00 -5.16
N ILE A 59 3.46 -3.95 -4.36
CA ILE A 59 2.28 -3.83 -3.52
C ILE A 59 2.71 -3.95 -2.06
N ILE A 60 2.22 -3.03 -1.23
CA ILE A 60 2.48 -3.05 0.21
C ILE A 60 1.16 -3.29 0.93
N PHE A 61 1.13 -4.31 1.78
CA PHE A 61 0.01 -4.53 2.69
C PHE A 61 0.21 -3.64 3.92
N VAL A 62 -0.74 -2.75 4.18
CA VAL A 62 -0.61 -1.75 5.25
C VAL A 62 -1.63 -2.02 6.34
N ARG A 63 -1.17 -1.99 7.59
CA ARG A 63 -2.01 -2.07 8.78
C ARG A 63 -1.95 -0.75 9.52
N TYR A 64 -3.12 -0.27 9.90
CA TYR A 64 -3.24 0.94 10.70
C TYR A 64 -4.42 0.79 11.66
N PRO A 65 -4.20 0.17 12.83
CA PRO A 65 -5.31 -0.15 13.75
C PRO A 65 -6.10 1.06 14.23
N LYS A 66 -5.50 2.24 14.27
CA LYS A 66 -6.23 3.47 14.62
C LYS A 66 -7.28 3.80 13.58
N GLY A 67 -7.06 3.40 12.33
CA GLY A 67 -7.96 3.69 11.23
C GLY A 67 -7.96 5.15 10.82
N PHE A 68 -8.44 5.39 9.61
CA PHE A 68 -8.63 6.75 9.12
C PHE A 68 -9.71 6.76 8.06
N GLU A 69 -10.35 7.91 7.86
CA GLU A 69 -11.30 8.11 6.78
C GLU A 69 -10.57 8.68 5.57
N LEU A 70 -10.82 8.09 4.41
CA LEU A 70 -10.26 8.60 3.16
C LEU A 70 -11.38 9.23 2.35
N GLU A 71 -11.21 10.50 1.98
CA GLU A 71 -12.23 11.25 1.25
C GLU A 71 -12.43 10.70 -0.15
N ALA A 72 -11.35 10.28 -0.82
CA ALA A 72 -11.44 9.73 -2.17
C ALA A 72 -10.26 8.81 -2.45
N LEU A 73 -10.55 7.67 -3.10
CA LEU A 73 -9.53 6.67 -3.46
C LEU A 73 -8.64 7.13 -4.62
N TYR A 74 -9.10 8.07 -5.41
CA TYR A 74 -8.34 8.53 -6.59
C TYR A 74 -7.28 9.59 -6.26
N TYR A 75 -7.16 10.00 -4.99
CA TYR A 75 -6.08 10.87 -4.57
C TYR A 75 -4.92 10.04 -4.00
N PRO A 76 -3.69 10.28 -4.44
CA PRO A 76 -2.54 9.59 -3.85
C PRO A 76 -2.24 10.15 -2.45
N VAL A 77 -1.59 9.31 -1.64
CA VAL A 77 -1.19 9.68 -0.29
C VAL A 77 0.28 9.36 -0.07
N TRP A 78 0.90 10.08 0.86
CA TRP A 78 2.19 9.71 1.42
C TRP A 78 1.95 8.90 2.68
N LEU A 79 2.60 7.75 2.80
CA LEU A 79 2.57 6.94 4.01
C LEU A 79 3.96 6.88 4.62
N THR A 80 4.00 7.03 5.94
CA THR A 80 5.24 6.90 6.71
C THR A 80 5.05 5.75 7.69
N GLY A 81 6.01 4.85 7.74
CA GLY A 81 5.94 3.70 8.63
C GLY A 81 7.16 2.80 8.51
N ILE A 82 7.09 1.66 9.17
CA ILE A 82 8.15 0.66 9.15
C ILE A 82 7.78 -0.40 8.12
N LEU A 83 8.67 -0.61 7.17
CA LEU A 83 8.49 -1.60 6.10
C LEU A 83 9.05 -2.95 6.55
N GLU A 84 8.32 -4.02 6.22
CA GLU A 84 8.76 -5.40 6.48
C GLU A 84 8.67 -6.22 5.20
N THR A 85 9.57 -7.17 5.04
CA THR A 85 9.52 -8.12 3.92
C THR A 85 8.66 -9.30 4.33
N SER A 86 7.37 -9.21 4.06
CA SER A 86 6.37 -10.19 4.48
C SER A 86 5.36 -10.39 3.36
N LEU A 87 5.16 -11.63 2.96
CA LEU A 87 4.22 -11.98 1.91
C LEU A 87 2.80 -12.03 2.47
N THR A 88 1.90 -11.29 1.85
CA THR A 88 0.48 -11.29 2.21
C THR A 88 -0.32 -11.59 0.94
N GLU A 89 -1.15 -12.63 1.00
CA GLU A 89 -2.01 -13.02 -0.11
C GLU A 89 -3.46 -12.68 0.21
N ASN A 90 -4.16 -12.18 -0.80
CA ASN A 90 -5.55 -11.78 -0.71
C ASN A 90 -6.19 -12.08 -2.06
N ASP A 91 -7.53 -12.17 -2.11
CA ASP A 91 -8.24 -12.47 -3.36
C ASP A 91 -7.99 -11.44 -4.46
N MET A 92 -7.65 -10.21 -4.10
CA MET A 92 -7.37 -9.16 -5.07
C MET A 92 -5.93 -9.21 -5.59
N ALA A 93 -4.95 -9.50 -4.72
CA ALA A 93 -3.54 -9.40 -5.08
C ALA A 93 -2.66 -10.01 -4.01
N THR A 94 -1.37 -10.13 -4.34
CA THR A 94 -0.33 -10.58 -3.41
C THR A 94 0.64 -9.43 -3.18
N ALA A 95 0.93 -9.14 -1.92
CA ALA A 95 1.91 -8.12 -1.54
C ALA A 95 3.17 -8.78 -0.99
N ALA A 96 4.33 -8.37 -1.47
CA ALA A 96 5.62 -8.90 -0.99
C ALA A 96 6.18 -8.11 0.18
N TYR A 97 5.61 -6.96 0.47
CA TYR A 97 5.99 -6.12 1.61
C TYR A 97 4.77 -5.83 2.47
N SER A 98 5.00 -5.56 3.73
CA SER A 98 3.98 -5.03 4.63
C SER A 98 4.52 -3.80 5.35
N MET A 99 3.61 -2.99 5.88
CA MET A 99 3.97 -1.77 6.60
C MET A 99 3.09 -1.60 7.82
N ASP A 100 3.72 -1.27 8.95
CA ASP A 100 3.02 -0.71 10.09
C ASP A 100 3.06 0.80 9.94
N MET A 101 1.93 1.38 9.52
CA MET A 101 1.84 2.79 9.22
C MET A 101 1.82 3.62 10.52
N HIS A 102 2.58 4.70 10.52
CA HIS A 102 2.63 5.64 11.64
C HIS A 102 1.86 6.92 11.32
N SER A 103 1.94 7.39 10.07
CA SER A 103 1.26 8.60 9.65
C SER A 103 0.97 8.59 8.17
N HIS A 104 0.04 9.44 7.76
CA HIS A 104 -0.32 9.61 6.36
C HIS A 104 -0.55 11.09 6.08
N GLU A 105 -0.38 11.45 4.81
CA GLU A 105 -0.55 12.82 4.35
C GLU A 105 -1.00 12.79 2.89
N MET A 106 -1.94 13.66 2.51
CA MET A 106 -2.34 13.75 1.11
C MET A 106 -1.16 14.19 0.26
N TYR A 107 -0.97 13.52 -0.88
CA TYR A 107 0.06 13.90 -1.83
C TYR A 107 -0.33 15.22 -2.51
N SER A 108 0.64 16.14 -2.60
CA SER A 108 0.47 17.38 -3.33
C SER A 108 1.80 17.78 -3.95
N GLU A 109 1.80 18.76 -4.85
CA GLU A 109 3.04 19.26 -5.44
C GLU A 109 3.95 19.90 -4.39
N GLU A 110 3.36 20.46 -3.33
CA GLU A 110 4.11 21.10 -2.26
C GLU A 110 4.91 20.13 -1.41
N ASN A 111 4.46 18.88 -1.28
CA ASN A 111 5.15 17.87 -0.46
C ASN A 111 5.73 16.72 -1.29
N ALA A 112 5.82 16.89 -2.61
CA ALA A 112 6.29 15.84 -3.49
C ALA A 112 7.78 15.54 -3.32
N TYR A 113 8.59 16.42 -2.81
CA TYR A 113 10.01 16.22 -2.48
C TYR A 113 10.47 17.26 -1.48
#